data_05ff8e53d452d64694ce971c1e4f784c
#
_entry.id   05ff8e53d452d64694ce971c1e4f784c
#
_cell.length_a   1.000
_cell.length_b   1.000
_cell.length_c   1.000
_cell.angle_alpha   90.00
_cell.angle_beta   90.00
_cell.angle_gamma   90.00
#
_symmetry.space_group_name_H-M   'P 1'
#
loop_
_entity.id
_entity.type
_entity.pdbx_description
1 polymer ?
#
loop_
_entity_poly.entity_id
_entity_poly.type
_entity_poly.pdbx_seq_one_letter_code
_entity_poly.pdbx_strand_id
1 'polypeptide(L)'
;AALTLCYYQPRPGSVFPQRGTDPVKVTQYLADDPTKGQILDRLGMFDVFASPWFAAIYILLFISLAGCVIPRSLQHWKAMRARPPAAPRNLGRLPEHRQVETDAEASDVLATAAAFLRGKRWRVDVTSDSVAAEKGYSRETGNLVFHLALLVLLLGVALGSLGGFRGNVVVREGSS
;
A
#
# COMPACT_ATOMS: atom_id res chain seq x y z
N ALA A 1 -42.88 7.61 -3.67
CA ALA A 1 -42.66 6.20 -3.28
C ALA A 1 -41.27 5.68 -3.66
N ALA A 2 -40.62 6.18 -4.73
CA ALA A 2 -39.27 5.72 -5.15
C ALA A 2 -38.12 6.30 -4.33
N LEU A 3 -38.30 7.47 -3.74
CA LEU A 3 -37.24 8.17 -2.93
C LEU A 3 -37.12 7.56 -1.52
N THR A 4 -38.14 6.89 -0.99
CA THR A 4 -38.10 6.27 0.34
C THR A 4 -37.34 4.93 0.32
N LEU A 5 -37.33 4.24 -0.82
CA LEU A 5 -36.60 2.97 -0.99
C LEU A 5 -35.07 3.16 -1.10
N CYS A 6 -34.60 4.34 -1.53
CA CYS A 6 -33.15 4.65 -1.61
C CYS A 6 -32.50 4.93 -0.25
N TYR A 7 -33.30 5.19 0.79
CA TYR A 7 -32.79 5.48 2.15
C TYR A 7 -32.51 4.22 2.97
N TYR A 8 -33.00 3.05 2.51
CA TYR A 8 -32.87 1.76 3.21
C TYR A 8 -31.82 0.82 2.59
N GLN A 9 -30.88 1.36 1.82
CA GLN A 9 -29.76 0.53 1.40
C GLN A 9 -28.78 0.38 2.57
N PRO A 10 -28.50 -0.85 3.04
CA PRO A 10 -27.44 -1.08 4.01
C PRO A 10 -26.13 -0.60 3.38
N ARG A 11 -25.52 0.41 3.99
CA ARG A 11 -24.20 0.89 3.57
C ARG A 11 -23.23 -0.28 3.68
N PRO A 12 -22.48 -0.64 2.62
CA PRO A 12 -21.52 -1.72 2.69
C PRO A 12 -20.41 -1.33 3.67
N GLY A 13 -20.39 -1.95 4.85
CA GLY A 13 -19.37 -1.70 5.88
C GLY A 13 -19.78 -2.09 7.29
N SER A 14 -21.07 -2.16 7.58
CA SER A 14 -21.54 -2.59 8.90
C SER A 14 -22.87 -3.30 8.76
N VAL A 15 -22.86 -4.62 8.83
CA VAL A 15 -24.07 -5.44 8.86
C VAL A 15 -24.85 -5.19 10.16
N PHE A 16 -24.17 -4.74 11.22
CA PHE A 16 -24.72 -4.42 12.53
C PHE A 16 -24.55 -2.95 12.85
N PRO A 17 -25.53 -2.32 13.57
CA PRO A 17 -25.39 -0.96 14.04
C PRO A 17 -24.22 -0.86 15.03
N GLN A 18 -23.48 0.25 14.97
CA GLN A 18 -22.32 0.47 15.86
C GLN A 18 -22.68 1.47 16.95
N ARG A 19 -22.31 1.18 18.22
CA ARG A 19 -22.57 2.06 19.36
C ARG A 19 -21.98 3.46 19.18
N GLY A 20 -20.80 3.54 18.59
CA GLY A 20 -20.15 4.83 18.31
C GLY A 20 -20.82 5.69 17.25
N THR A 21 -21.72 5.12 16.44
CA THR A 21 -22.38 5.85 15.34
C THR A 21 -23.88 6.02 15.60
N ASP A 22 -24.55 4.97 16.08
CA ASP A 22 -26.02 4.97 16.29
C ASP A 22 -26.39 4.12 17.51
N PRO A 23 -26.20 4.65 18.73
CA PRO A 23 -26.48 3.93 19.98
C PRO A 23 -27.95 3.55 20.12
N VAL A 24 -28.87 4.35 19.54
CA VAL A 24 -30.31 4.11 19.61
C VAL A 24 -30.68 2.83 18.87
N LYS A 25 -30.16 2.62 17.68
CA LYS A 25 -30.39 1.39 16.90
C LYS A 25 -29.79 0.16 17.57
N VAL A 26 -28.65 0.28 18.24
CA VAL A 26 -28.09 -0.84 19.02
C VAL A 26 -29.04 -1.22 20.16
N THR A 27 -29.56 -0.25 20.91
CA THR A 27 -30.51 -0.49 21.99
C THR A 27 -31.79 -1.13 21.48
N GLN A 28 -32.30 -0.67 20.36
CA GLN A 28 -33.49 -1.24 19.70
C GLN A 28 -33.24 -2.68 19.25
N TYR A 29 -32.09 -2.95 18.61
CA TYR A 29 -31.71 -4.30 18.20
C TYR A 29 -31.63 -5.28 19.39
N LEU A 30 -31.07 -4.84 20.52
CA LEU A 30 -30.98 -5.64 21.74
C LEU A 30 -32.35 -5.91 22.36
N ALA A 31 -33.31 -4.98 22.20
CA ALA A 31 -34.68 -5.14 22.68
C ALA A 31 -35.48 -6.09 21.79
N ASP A 32 -35.34 -6.00 20.46
CA ASP A 32 -36.08 -6.80 19.48
C ASP A 32 -35.67 -8.28 19.51
N ASP A 33 -34.37 -8.59 19.74
CA ASP A 33 -33.87 -9.97 19.74
C ASP A 33 -32.84 -10.17 20.89
N PRO A 34 -33.29 -10.30 22.15
CA PRO A 34 -32.41 -10.31 23.31
C PRO A 34 -31.35 -11.43 23.30
N THR A 35 -31.73 -12.62 22.77
CA THR A 35 -30.80 -13.77 22.76
C THR A 35 -29.66 -13.56 21.77
N LYS A 36 -29.98 -13.22 20.53
CA LYS A 36 -28.96 -12.94 19.50
C LYS A 36 -28.20 -11.67 19.82
N GLY A 37 -28.88 -10.64 20.31
CA GLY A 37 -28.27 -9.39 20.71
C GLY A 37 -27.17 -9.57 21.74
N GLN A 38 -27.42 -10.38 22.80
CA GLN A 38 -26.41 -10.64 23.84
C GLN A 38 -25.20 -11.42 23.30
N ILE A 39 -25.40 -12.37 22.39
CA ILE A 39 -24.30 -13.12 21.77
C ILE A 39 -23.44 -12.18 20.92
N LEU A 40 -24.09 -11.37 20.08
CA LEU A 40 -23.40 -10.41 19.21
C LEU A 40 -22.67 -9.33 20.02
N ASP A 41 -23.23 -8.92 21.14
CA ASP A 41 -22.61 -7.97 22.04
C ASP A 41 -21.34 -8.54 22.70
N ARG A 42 -21.40 -9.78 23.19
CA ARG A 42 -20.21 -10.48 23.74
C ARG A 42 -19.11 -10.68 22.70
N LEU A 43 -19.49 -10.85 21.43
CA LEU A 43 -18.55 -10.93 20.32
C LEU A 43 -18.00 -9.55 19.87
N GLY A 44 -18.50 -8.45 20.45
CA GLY A 44 -18.10 -7.10 20.10
C GLY A 44 -18.60 -6.63 18.74
N MET A 45 -19.71 -7.20 18.24
CA MET A 45 -20.24 -6.86 16.91
C MET A 45 -20.86 -5.46 16.84
N PHE A 46 -21.24 -4.89 17.97
CA PHE A 46 -21.75 -3.51 18.05
C PHE A 46 -20.63 -2.48 18.32
N ASP A 47 -19.41 -2.95 18.62
CA ASP A 47 -18.21 -2.14 18.84
C ASP A 47 -17.00 -2.77 18.12
N VAL A 48 -17.16 -3.10 16.85
CA VAL A 48 -16.17 -3.87 16.07
C VAL A 48 -14.79 -3.25 16.14
N PHE A 49 -14.67 -1.95 15.96
CA PHE A 49 -13.39 -1.24 15.94
C PHE A 49 -12.71 -1.16 17.32
N ALA A 50 -13.45 -1.40 18.41
CA ALA A 50 -12.92 -1.47 19.78
C ALA A 50 -12.73 -2.92 20.25
N SER A 51 -13.09 -3.92 19.44
CA SER A 51 -13.01 -5.32 19.82
C SER A 51 -11.57 -5.84 19.84
N PRO A 52 -11.21 -6.74 20.78
CA PRO A 52 -9.86 -7.31 20.84
C PRO A 52 -9.46 -8.10 19.59
N TRP A 53 -10.40 -8.80 18.95
CA TRP A 53 -10.14 -9.56 17.75
C TRP A 53 -9.84 -8.64 16.54
N PHE A 54 -10.53 -7.51 16.43
CA PHE A 54 -10.23 -6.51 15.39
C PHE A 54 -8.84 -5.91 15.61
N ALA A 55 -8.50 -5.55 16.87
CA ALA A 55 -7.18 -5.07 17.21
C ALA A 55 -6.08 -6.10 16.86
N ALA A 56 -6.31 -7.39 17.13
CA ALA A 56 -5.38 -8.45 16.79
C ALA A 56 -5.17 -8.57 15.28
N ILE A 57 -6.23 -8.56 14.48
CA ILE A 57 -6.15 -8.58 13.01
C ILE A 57 -5.40 -7.34 12.49
N TYR A 58 -5.71 -6.18 13.04
CA TYR A 58 -5.07 -4.91 12.67
C TYR A 58 -3.57 -4.93 12.94
N ILE A 59 -3.16 -5.39 14.12
CA ILE A 59 -1.74 -5.51 14.51
C ILE A 59 -1.03 -6.53 13.61
N LEU A 60 -1.67 -7.68 13.35
CA LEU A 60 -1.11 -8.71 12.47
C LEU A 60 -0.89 -8.17 11.04
N LEU A 61 -1.89 -7.44 10.52
CA LEU A 61 -1.79 -6.80 9.21
C LEU A 61 -0.63 -5.78 9.17
N PHE A 62 -0.53 -4.95 10.21
CA PHE A 62 0.54 -3.95 10.33
C PHE A 62 1.92 -4.60 10.36
N ILE A 63 2.12 -5.64 11.19
CA ILE A 63 3.38 -6.37 11.30
C ILE A 63 3.71 -7.05 9.96
N SER A 64 2.75 -7.69 9.32
CA SER A 64 2.93 -8.35 8.03
C SER A 64 3.34 -7.36 6.95
N LEU A 65 2.65 -6.22 6.87
CA LEU A 65 2.96 -5.17 5.90
C LEU A 65 4.35 -4.57 6.16
N ALA A 66 4.67 -4.25 7.41
CA ALA A 66 5.99 -3.73 7.79
C ALA A 66 7.11 -4.72 7.48
N GLY A 67 6.90 -6.01 7.82
CA GLY A 67 7.84 -7.08 7.55
C GLY A 67 8.13 -7.30 6.06
N CYS A 68 7.16 -7.03 5.20
CA CYS A 68 7.35 -7.11 3.74
C CYS A 68 7.98 -5.83 3.16
N VAL A 69 7.52 -4.67 3.58
CA VAL A 69 7.87 -3.39 2.96
C VAL A 69 9.27 -2.94 3.37
N ILE A 70 9.64 -3.06 4.65
CA ILE A 70 10.91 -2.53 5.16
C ILE A 70 12.12 -3.21 4.50
N PRO A 71 12.24 -4.55 4.47
CA PRO A 71 13.37 -5.20 3.81
C PRO A 71 13.45 -4.90 2.32
N ARG A 72 12.29 -4.86 1.64
CA ARG A 72 12.22 -4.55 0.22
C ARG A 72 12.64 -3.11 -0.08
N SER A 73 12.25 -2.16 0.75
CA SER A 73 12.68 -0.77 0.65
C SER A 73 14.19 -0.62 0.82
N LEU A 74 14.77 -1.34 1.78
CA LEU A 74 16.21 -1.33 2.00
C LEU A 74 16.99 -1.96 0.83
N GLN A 75 16.48 -3.07 0.27
CA GLN A 75 17.07 -3.70 -0.91
C GLN A 75 17.00 -2.78 -2.13
N HIS A 76 15.85 -2.16 -2.37
CA HIS A 76 15.66 -1.20 -3.46
C HIS A 76 16.58 0.01 -3.31
N TRP A 77 16.69 0.54 -2.08
CA TRP A 77 17.62 1.64 -1.78
C TRP A 77 19.09 1.29 -2.07
N LYS A 78 19.51 0.07 -1.70
CA LYS A 78 20.85 -0.44 -2.02
C LYS A 78 21.04 -0.58 -3.53
N ALA A 79 20.05 -1.13 -4.25
CA ALA A 79 20.11 -1.27 -5.70
C ALA A 79 20.16 0.08 -6.42
N MET A 80 19.42 1.08 -5.96
CA MET A 80 19.50 2.43 -6.53
C MET A 80 20.89 3.08 -6.38
N ARG A 81 21.64 2.73 -5.31
CA ARG A 81 22.97 3.25 -5.05
C ARG A 81 24.10 2.42 -5.67
N ALA A 82 23.81 1.17 -6.00
CA ALA A 82 24.77 0.29 -6.67
C ALA A 82 24.98 0.72 -8.13
N ARG A 83 26.14 0.34 -8.70
CA ARG A 83 26.35 0.45 -10.15
C ARG A 83 25.49 -0.55 -10.89
N PRO A 84 25.14 -0.29 -12.16
CA PRO A 84 24.50 -1.29 -13.01
C PRO A 84 25.27 -2.62 -12.98
N PRO A 85 24.61 -3.76 -12.97
CA PRO A 85 25.29 -5.04 -12.98
C PRO A 85 26.15 -5.17 -14.25
N ALA A 86 27.35 -5.74 -14.08
CA ALA A 86 28.25 -5.95 -15.21
C ALA A 86 27.61 -6.85 -16.29
N ALA A 87 27.99 -6.61 -17.54
CA ALA A 87 27.53 -7.43 -18.64
C ALA A 87 27.89 -8.92 -18.41
N PRO A 88 26.98 -9.86 -18.66
CA PRO A 88 27.27 -11.29 -18.53
C PRO A 88 28.33 -11.71 -19.55
N ARG A 89 29.23 -12.61 -19.15
CA ARG A 89 30.31 -13.09 -20.00
C ARG A 89 29.83 -13.76 -21.28
N ASN A 90 28.62 -14.31 -21.29
CA ASN A 90 28.03 -14.97 -22.46
C ASN A 90 26.70 -14.33 -22.80
N LEU A 91 26.74 -13.33 -23.68
CA LEU A 91 25.58 -12.61 -24.18
C LEU A 91 24.65 -13.49 -25.03
N GLY A 92 25.18 -14.55 -25.68
CA GLY A 92 24.39 -15.49 -26.48
C GLY A 92 23.39 -16.33 -25.69
N ARG A 93 23.46 -16.35 -24.36
CA ARG A 93 22.47 -16.98 -23.48
C ARG A 93 21.26 -16.11 -23.15
N LEU A 94 21.33 -14.82 -23.53
CA LEU A 94 20.20 -13.94 -23.30
C LEU A 94 19.06 -14.26 -24.26
N PRO A 95 17.81 -14.23 -23.83
CA PRO A 95 16.64 -14.54 -24.67
C PRO A 95 16.56 -13.66 -25.91
N GLU A 96 16.99 -12.42 -25.79
CA GLU A 96 17.05 -11.45 -26.89
C GLU A 96 18.49 -10.98 -27.04
N HIS A 97 19.22 -11.61 -27.96
CA HIS A 97 20.56 -11.17 -28.34
C HIS A 97 20.64 -10.95 -29.85
N ARG A 98 21.46 -10.02 -30.24
CA ARG A 98 21.82 -9.77 -31.66
C ARG A 98 23.32 -9.64 -31.80
N GLN A 99 23.84 -10.15 -32.87
CA GLN A 99 25.22 -10.01 -33.22
C GLN A 99 25.28 -9.21 -34.53
N VAL A 100 26.12 -8.19 -34.56
CA VAL A 100 26.31 -7.31 -35.73
C VAL A 100 27.80 -7.14 -35.90
N GLU A 101 28.28 -7.32 -37.14
CA GLU A 101 29.66 -7.02 -37.51
C GLU A 101 29.78 -5.56 -37.94
N THR A 102 30.87 -4.92 -37.57
CA THR A 102 31.16 -3.52 -37.90
C THR A 102 32.67 -3.33 -38.03
N ASP A 103 33.07 -2.44 -38.93
CA ASP A 103 34.46 -2.02 -39.09
C ASP A 103 34.88 -0.88 -38.14
N ALA A 104 33.96 -0.40 -37.31
CA ALA A 104 34.23 0.69 -36.37
C ALA A 104 35.10 0.22 -35.20
N GLU A 105 35.91 1.11 -34.70
CA GLU A 105 36.74 0.90 -33.47
C GLU A 105 35.84 0.56 -32.27
N ALA A 106 36.21 -0.45 -31.49
CA ALA A 106 35.42 -0.88 -30.32
C ALA A 106 35.14 0.24 -29.31
N SER A 107 36.12 1.10 -29.09
CA SER A 107 36.01 2.28 -28.24
C SER A 107 34.88 3.24 -28.71
N ASP A 108 34.78 3.49 -30.01
CA ASP A 108 33.79 4.41 -30.56
C ASP A 108 32.39 3.81 -30.55
N VAL A 109 32.27 2.51 -30.76
CA VAL A 109 31.00 1.80 -30.62
C VAL A 109 30.48 1.85 -29.20
N LEU A 110 31.35 1.58 -28.20
CA LEU A 110 30.99 1.64 -26.78
C LEU A 110 30.62 3.06 -26.35
N ALA A 111 31.36 4.08 -26.78
CA ALA A 111 31.08 5.47 -26.48
C ALA A 111 29.73 5.92 -27.06
N THR A 112 29.46 5.57 -28.32
CA THR A 112 28.22 5.90 -29.01
C THR A 112 27.02 5.20 -28.35
N ALA A 113 27.14 3.93 -28.00
CA ALA A 113 26.12 3.18 -27.31
C ALA A 113 25.83 3.77 -25.92
N ALA A 114 26.88 4.14 -25.17
CA ALA A 114 26.72 4.76 -23.88
C ALA A 114 26.03 6.13 -23.96
N ALA A 115 26.41 6.97 -24.93
CA ALA A 115 25.76 8.27 -25.16
C ALA A 115 24.28 8.13 -25.52
N PHE A 116 23.96 7.19 -26.41
CA PHE A 116 22.57 6.91 -26.79
C PHE A 116 21.72 6.45 -25.62
N LEU A 117 22.21 5.53 -24.79
CA LEU A 117 21.51 5.02 -23.62
C LEU A 117 21.31 6.09 -22.54
N ARG A 118 22.34 6.92 -22.29
CA ARG A 118 22.24 8.07 -21.39
C ARG A 118 21.20 9.10 -21.86
N GLY A 119 21.15 9.38 -23.16
CA GLY A 119 20.14 10.24 -23.78
C GLY A 119 18.71 9.75 -23.54
N LYS A 120 18.51 8.43 -23.44
CA LYS A 120 17.22 7.81 -23.09
C LYS A 120 16.97 7.64 -21.59
N ARG A 121 17.79 8.27 -20.75
CA ARG A 121 17.70 8.21 -19.28
C ARG A 121 17.90 6.80 -18.69
N TRP A 122 18.77 5.99 -19.31
CA TRP A 122 19.25 4.76 -18.71
C TRP A 122 20.43 5.07 -17.76
N ARG A 123 20.54 4.29 -16.70
CA ARG A 123 21.76 4.25 -15.88
C ARG A 123 22.75 3.40 -16.63
N VAL A 124 23.92 3.97 -16.92
CA VAL A 124 24.92 3.33 -17.78
C VAL A 124 26.23 3.18 -17.02
N ASP A 125 26.77 1.98 -17.02
CA ASP A 125 28.13 1.67 -16.62
C ASP A 125 28.94 1.22 -17.83
N VAL A 126 30.13 1.78 -18.00
CA VAL A 126 31.01 1.53 -19.16
C VAL A 126 32.29 0.91 -18.66
N THR A 127 32.64 -0.24 -19.21
CA THR A 127 33.88 -0.95 -18.97
C THR A 127 34.74 -0.90 -20.25
N SER A 128 35.95 -1.39 -20.23
CA SER A 128 36.85 -1.43 -21.41
C SER A 128 36.30 -2.24 -22.58
N ASP A 129 35.41 -3.20 -22.32
CA ASP A 129 34.90 -4.18 -23.29
C ASP A 129 33.38 -4.24 -23.38
N SER A 130 32.68 -3.50 -22.54
CA SER A 130 31.21 -3.60 -22.46
C SER A 130 30.53 -2.34 -21.95
N VAL A 131 29.26 -2.19 -22.34
CA VAL A 131 28.34 -1.18 -21.80
C VAL A 131 27.18 -1.90 -21.17
N ALA A 132 26.98 -1.73 -19.87
CA ALA A 132 25.83 -2.20 -19.14
C ALA A 132 24.87 -1.04 -18.85
N ALA A 133 23.58 -1.26 -19.04
CA ALA A 133 22.57 -0.24 -18.82
C ALA A 133 21.30 -0.82 -18.21
N GLU A 134 20.71 -0.08 -17.28
CA GLU A 134 19.48 -0.47 -16.62
C GLU A 134 18.49 0.70 -16.50
N LYS A 135 17.20 0.36 -16.45
CA LYS A 135 16.10 1.32 -16.32
C LYS A 135 14.93 0.66 -15.61
N GLY A 136 14.06 1.47 -15.00
CA GLY A 136 12.80 0.96 -14.43
C GLY A 136 12.66 1.10 -12.92
N TYR A 137 13.62 1.67 -12.22
CA TYR A 137 13.57 1.89 -10.77
C TYR A 137 12.37 2.70 -10.29
N SER A 138 11.86 3.63 -11.11
CA SER A 138 10.71 4.47 -10.76
C SER A 138 9.44 3.68 -10.50
N ARG A 139 9.23 2.57 -11.21
CA ARG A 139 8.06 1.70 -10.98
C ARG A 139 8.10 1.05 -9.59
N GLU A 140 9.25 0.52 -9.21
CA GLU A 140 9.45 -0.09 -7.89
C GLU A 140 9.38 0.97 -6.80
N THR A 141 10.00 2.13 -7.00
CA THR A 141 9.93 3.26 -6.07
C THR A 141 8.48 3.68 -5.82
N GLY A 142 7.66 3.84 -6.86
CA GLY A 142 6.25 4.19 -6.73
C GLY A 142 5.47 3.16 -5.91
N ASN A 143 5.70 1.87 -6.17
CA ASN A 143 5.07 0.79 -5.42
C ASN A 143 5.47 0.82 -3.92
N LEU A 144 6.74 1.05 -3.61
CA LEU A 144 7.22 1.13 -2.24
C LEU A 144 6.69 2.36 -1.50
N VAL A 145 6.66 3.52 -2.16
CA VAL A 145 6.07 4.76 -1.60
C VAL A 145 4.60 4.56 -1.26
N PHE A 146 3.84 3.90 -2.12
CA PHE A 146 2.44 3.57 -1.86
C PHE A 146 2.28 2.72 -0.59
N HIS A 147 3.07 1.65 -0.44
CA HIS A 147 3.00 0.78 0.73
C HIS A 147 3.48 1.47 2.02
N LEU A 148 4.50 2.31 1.93
CA LEU A 148 4.94 3.13 3.06
C LEU A 148 3.86 4.14 3.48
N ALA A 149 3.16 4.75 2.53
CA ALA A 149 2.03 5.63 2.83
C ALA A 149 0.89 4.87 3.54
N LEU A 150 0.61 3.62 3.14
CA LEU A 150 -0.34 2.77 3.86
C LEU A 150 0.09 2.49 5.29
N LEU A 151 1.37 2.21 5.55
CA LEU A 151 1.90 2.02 6.90
C LEU A 151 1.72 3.28 7.76
N VAL A 152 2.03 4.45 7.20
CA VAL A 152 1.85 5.74 7.89
C VAL A 152 0.37 5.99 8.19
N LEU A 153 -0.51 5.68 7.23
CA LEU A 153 -1.96 5.81 7.41
C LEU A 153 -2.47 4.89 8.52
N LEU A 154 -2.08 3.63 8.52
CA LEU A 154 -2.44 2.68 9.57
C LEU A 154 -1.94 3.17 10.94
N LEU A 155 -0.68 3.62 11.03
CA LEU A 155 -0.14 4.19 12.26
C LEU A 155 -0.93 5.41 12.72
N GLY A 156 -1.28 6.32 11.81
CA GLY A 156 -2.09 7.49 12.10
C GLY A 156 -3.48 7.14 12.64
N VAL A 157 -4.14 6.13 12.06
CA VAL A 157 -5.43 5.63 12.56
C VAL A 157 -5.28 5.02 13.95
N ALA A 158 -4.24 4.23 14.20
CA ALA A 158 -3.97 3.66 15.53
C ALA A 158 -3.76 4.75 16.58
N LEU A 159 -2.91 5.73 16.31
CA LEU A 159 -2.65 6.85 17.22
C LEU A 159 -3.92 7.70 17.46
N GLY A 160 -4.70 7.95 16.41
CA GLY A 160 -5.98 8.67 16.52
C GLY A 160 -7.02 7.92 17.35
N SER A 161 -7.03 6.57 17.26
CA SER A 161 -7.94 5.76 18.08
C SER A 161 -7.56 5.72 19.57
N LEU A 162 -6.26 5.79 19.87
CA LEU A 162 -5.74 5.78 21.25
C LEU A 162 -5.80 7.14 21.93
N GLY A 163 -5.55 8.23 21.19
CA GLY A 163 -5.48 9.59 21.71
C GLY A 163 -6.64 10.50 21.32
N GLY A 164 -7.56 10.03 20.47
CA GLY A 164 -8.65 10.83 19.94
C GLY A 164 -9.80 11.00 20.96
N PHE A 165 -10.19 12.25 21.20
CA PHE A 165 -11.42 12.56 21.96
C PHE A 165 -12.63 12.34 21.06
N ARG A 166 -13.63 11.59 21.52
CA ARG A 166 -14.93 11.41 20.87
C ARG A 166 -16.01 12.03 21.75
N GLY A 167 -16.62 13.12 21.29
CA GLY A 167 -17.74 13.76 21.96
C GLY A 167 -18.95 13.82 21.02
N ASN A 168 -20.13 13.42 21.51
CA ASN A 168 -21.40 13.64 20.81
C ASN A 168 -22.01 14.92 21.35
N VAL A 169 -22.22 15.90 20.46
CA VAL A 169 -22.92 17.14 20.81
C VAL A 169 -24.33 17.07 20.20
N VAL A 170 -25.33 17.17 21.05
CA VAL A 170 -26.72 17.32 20.62
C VAL A 170 -27.00 18.79 20.38
N VAL A 171 -27.12 19.17 19.12
CA VAL A 171 -27.51 20.53 18.73
C VAL A 171 -29.04 20.55 18.62
N ARG A 172 -29.72 21.33 19.47
CA ARG A 172 -31.15 21.63 19.30
C ARG A 172 -31.30 22.69 18.20
N GLU A 173 -32.09 22.38 17.17
CA GLU A 173 -32.52 23.40 16.23
C GLU A 173 -33.35 24.45 16.95
N GLY A 174 -32.98 25.74 16.81
CA GLY A 174 -33.73 26.87 17.33
C GLY A 174 -33.22 27.47 18.65
N SER A 175 -32.07 27.08 19.19
CA SER A 175 -31.41 27.82 20.28
C SER A 175 -30.26 28.64 19.71
N SER A 176 -30.52 29.93 19.46
CA SER A 176 -29.50 30.94 19.28
C SER A 176 -28.94 31.35 20.63
#